data_6b44f32d7f7acedc6db3fac81815c2dd
#
_entry.id   6b44f32d7f7acedc6db3fac81815c2dd
#
_cell.length_a   1.000
_cell.length_b   1.000
_cell.length_c   1.000
_cell.angle_alpha   90.00
_cell.angle_beta   90.00
_cell.angle_gamma   90.00
#
_symmetry.space_group_name_H-M   'P 1'
#
loop_
_entity.id
_entity.type
_entity.pdbx_description
1 polymer ?
#
loop_
_entity_poly.entity_id
_entity_poly.type
_entity_poly.pdbx_seq_one_letter_code
_entity_poly.pdbx_strand_id
1 'polypeptide(L)'
;MDVPFTKMHGLGNDFVVLDERVTTYGLEPAQLAKIADRRFGVGCDQILVISPSNFPAAAARYGIFNADGSAAEHCGNGVRCVARFLRDECGGDAATLLIEIAGELYDLAFTDDDRVRVNMGRPVFEPARIPLAATTAAARYTLTIDGQDYDFGCVSMGNPHAVMLVDDVEQAP
;
A
#
# COMPACT_ATOMS: atom_id res chain seq x y z
N MET A 1 -5.08 -24.28 12.52
CA MET A 1 -5.63 -23.94 11.19
C MET A 1 -4.45 -23.56 10.30
N ASP A 2 -4.30 -24.21 9.16
CA ASP A 2 -3.28 -23.86 8.19
C ASP A 2 -3.81 -22.72 7.32
N VAL A 3 -3.08 -21.63 7.22
CA VAL A 3 -3.41 -20.47 6.41
C VAL A 3 -2.41 -20.39 5.25
N PRO A 4 -2.83 -20.70 4.02
CA PRO A 4 -1.95 -20.56 2.86
C PRO A 4 -1.61 -19.11 2.61
N PHE A 5 -0.40 -18.85 2.15
CA PHE A 5 0.06 -17.52 1.84
C PHE A 5 0.99 -17.50 0.62
N THR A 6 1.11 -16.34 0.00
CA THR A 6 2.11 -16.09 -1.03
C THR A 6 3.05 -14.98 -0.56
N LYS A 7 4.35 -15.19 -0.69
CA LYS A 7 5.37 -14.17 -0.40
C LYS A 7 5.68 -13.38 -1.65
N MET A 8 5.53 -12.06 -1.59
CA MET A 8 5.77 -11.15 -2.71
C MET A 8 6.57 -9.92 -2.29
N HIS A 9 7.08 -9.18 -3.24
CA HIS A 9 7.66 -7.85 -2.99
C HIS A 9 7.48 -6.91 -4.19
N GLY A 10 7.45 -5.61 -3.90
CA GLY A 10 7.52 -4.54 -4.88
C GLY A 10 8.66 -3.58 -4.51
N LEU A 11 9.74 -3.55 -5.30
CA LEU A 11 10.91 -2.70 -5.05
C LEU A 11 11.55 -2.90 -3.65
N GLY A 12 11.56 -4.16 -3.16
CA GLY A 12 12.13 -4.50 -1.86
C GLY A 12 11.15 -4.42 -0.68
N ASN A 13 10.06 -3.66 -0.80
CA ASN A 13 8.97 -3.68 0.18
C ASN A 13 8.22 -5.02 0.08
N ASP A 14 8.32 -5.85 1.10
CA ASP A 14 7.89 -7.26 1.05
C ASP A 14 6.58 -7.51 1.77
N PHE A 15 5.80 -8.43 1.21
CA PHE A 15 4.44 -8.72 1.64
C PHE A 15 4.21 -10.21 1.87
N VAL A 16 3.33 -10.51 2.82
CA VAL A 16 2.60 -11.77 2.91
C VAL A 16 1.21 -11.51 2.34
N VAL A 17 0.82 -12.24 1.30
CA VAL A 17 -0.50 -12.15 0.67
C VAL A 17 -1.36 -13.31 1.17
N LEU A 18 -2.51 -13.00 1.72
CA LEU A 18 -3.54 -13.95 2.18
C LEU A 18 -4.77 -13.82 1.27
N ASP A 19 -5.20 -14.92 0.67
CA ASP A 19 -6.38 -14.93 -0.19
C ASP A 19 -7.60 -15.45 0.57
N GLU A 20 -8.49 -14.53 0.91
CA GLU A 20 -9.78 -14.79 1.55
C GLU A 20 -10.98 -14.71 0.60
N ARG A 21 -10.77 -14.78 -0.71
CA ARG A 21 -11.88 -14.73 -1.68
C ARG A 21 -12.83 -15.93 -1.57
N VAL A 22 -12.33 -17.05 -1.11
CA VAL A 22 -13.10 -18.30 -0.94
C VAL A 22 -13.27 -18.65 0.53
N THR A 23 -12.23 -18.54 1.32
CA THR A 23 -12.22 -18.91 2.74
C THR A 23 -11.73 -17.75 3.59
N THR A 24 -12.58 -17.27 4.48
CA THR A 24 -12.20 -16.22 5.46
C THR A 24 -11.51 -16.87 6.66
N TYR A 25 -10.33 -16.40 7.00
CA TYR A 25 -9.56 -16.90 8.14
C TYR A 25 -9.85 -16.13 9.42
N GLY A 26 -10.34 -14.89 9.32
CA GLY A 26 -10.73 -14.04 10.45
C GLY A 26 -9.57 -13.79 11.42
N LEU A 27 -8.40 -13.49 10.89
CA LEU A 27 -7.19 -13.27 11.69
C LEU A 27 -7.27 -11.95 12.45
N GLU A 28 -7.08 -12.04 13.76
CA GLU A 28 -6.98 -10.86 14.63
C GLU A 28 -5.63 -10.12 14.46
N PRO A 29 -5.56 -8.82 14.78
CA PRO A 29 -4.31 -8.05 14.66
C PRO A 29 -3.08 -8.72 15.29
N ALA A 30 -3.24 -9.33 16.46
CA ALA A 30 -2.14 -10.04 17.12
C ALA A 30 -1.66 -11.30 16.37
N GLN A 31 -2.53 -11.91 15.56
CA GLN A 31 -2.17 -13.06 14.72
C GLN A 31 -1.47 -12.58 13.45
N LEU A 32 -1.92 -11.48 12.86
CA LEU A 32 -1.25 -10.81 11.74
C LEU A 32 0.16 -10.37 12.15
N ALA A 33 0.32 -9.76 13.32
CA ALA A 33 1.64 -9.39 13.84
C ALA A 33 2.58 -10.60 14.00
N LYS A 34 2.07 -11.75 14.44
CA LYS A 34 2.87 -12.97 14.51
C LYS A 34 3.31 -13.48 13.13
N ILE A 35 2.46 -13.38 12.11
CA ILE A 35 2.80 -13.76 10.74
C ILE A 35 3.89 -12.83 10.20
N ALA A 36 3.79 -11.53 10.48
CA ALA A 36 4.74 -10.52 10.03
C ALA A 36 6.09 -10.54 10.75
N ASP A 37 6.18 -11.19 11.92
CA ASP A 37 7.42 -11.28 12.68
C ASP A 37 8.52 -11.97 11.87
N ARG A 38 9.68 -11.28 11.69
CA ARG A 38 10.79 -11.79 10.86
C ARG A 38 11.61 -12.90 11.51
N ARG A 39 11.41 -13.18 12.82
CA ARG A 39 12.15 -14.20 13.56
C ARG A 39 11.32 -15.45 13.84
N PHE A 40 10.04 -15.25 14.16
CA PHE A 40 9.16 -16.33 14.62
C PHE A 40 7.96 -16.56 13.70
N GLY A 41 7.76 -15.69 12.70
CA GLY A 41 6.71 -15.80 11.67
C GLY A 41 7.28 -16.00 10.28
N VAL A 42 6.51 -15.65 9.27
CA VAL A 42 6.94 -15.61 7.87
C VAL A 42 7.87 -14.41 7.64
N GLY A 43 7.61 -13.30 8.31
CA GLY A 43 8.34 -12.05 8.20
C GLY A 43 7.95 -11.25 6.97
N CYS A 44 7.52 -10.00 7.16
CA CYS A 44 7.23 -9.06 6.07
C CYS A 44 7.14 -7.64 6.61
N ASP A 45 7.16 -6.66 5.70
CA ASP A 45 6.85 -5.26 6.03
C ASP A 45 5.35 -5.09 6.27
N GLN A 46 4.51 -5.72 5.43
CA GLN A 46 3.06 -5.61 5.51
C GLN A 46 2.38 -6.90 5.05
N ILE A 47 1.13 -7.08 5.49
CA ILE A 47 0.25 -8.18 5.07
C ILE A 47 -0.85 -7.62 4.19
N LEU A 48 -1.11 -8.28 3.05
CA LEU A 48 -2.19 -7.98 2.12
C LEU A 48 -3.25 -9.07 2.25
N VAL A 49 -4.47 -8.71 2.61
CA VAL A 49 -5.61 -9.65 2.70
C VAL A 49 -6.55 -9.37 1.55
N ILE A 50 -6.63 -10.31 0.60
CA ILE A 50 -7.51 -10.23 -0.57
C ILE A 50 -8.84 -10.86 -0.22
N SER A 51 -9.96 -10.19 -0.52
CA SER A 51 -11.31 -10.65 -0.21
C SER A 51 -12.30 -10.30 -1.35
N PRO A 52 -13.52 -10.87 -1.35
CA PRO A 52 -14.53 -10.50 -2.33
C PRO A 52 -14.82 -9.00 -2.29
N SER A 53 -14.98 -8.37 -3.46
CA SER A 53 -15.35 -6.96 -3.56
C SER A 53 -16.85 -6.76 -3.38
N ASN A 54 -17.24 -5.58 -2.89
CA ASN A 54 -18.61 -5.11 -2.89
C ASN A 54 -19.06 -4.58 -4.27
N PHE A 55 -18.12 -4.34 -5.19
CA PHE A 55 -18.37 -3.88 -6.54
C PHE A 55 -18.31 -5.07 -7.52
N PRO A 56 -19.41 -5.41 -8.23
CA PRO A 56 -19.42 -6.56 -9.16
C PRO A 56 -18.37 -6.48 -10.28
N ALA A 57 -17.92 -5.27 -10.64
CA ALA A 57 -16.94 -5.07 -11.69
C ALA A 57 -15.48 -5.27 -11.19
N ALA A 58 -15.24 -5.26 -9.88
CA ALA A 58 -13.90 -5.43 -9.33
C ALA A 58 -13.55 -6.91 -9.18
N ALA A 59 -12.31 -7.26 -9.53
CA ALA A 59 -11.80 -8.63 -9.39
C ALA A 59 -11.71 -9.06 -7.92
N ALA A 60 -11.39 -8.11 -7.03
CA ALA A 60 -11.30 -8.32 -5.60
C ALA A 60 -11.25 -6.96 -4.87
N ARG A 61 -11.38 -7.01 -3.55
CA ARG A 61 -10.89 -5.94 -2.66
C ARG A 61 -9.70 -6.43 -1.87
N TYR A 62 -8.88 -5.53 -1.35
CA TYR A 62 -7.87 -5.91 -0.39
C TYR A 62 -7.71 -4.90 0.74
N GLY A 63 -7.28 -5.41 1.89
CA GLY A 63 -6.85 -4.63 3.04
C GLY A 63 -5.34 -4.75 3.23
N ILE A 64 -4.74 -3.75 3.87
CA ILE A 64 -3.32 -3.71 4.20
C ILE A 64 -3.18 -3.63 5.71
N PHE A 65 -2.23 -4.39 6.25
CA PHE A 65 -1.89 -4.39 7.66
C PHE A 65 -0.39 -4.25 7.83
N ASN A 66 0.02 -3.40 8.75
CA ASN A 66 1.42 -3.22 9.14
C ASN A 66 1.94 -4.46 9.88
N ALA A 67 3.26 -4.53 10.08
CA ALA A 67 3.90 -5.63 10.81
C ALA A 67 3.44 -5.77 12.26
N ASP A 68 2.85 -4.73 12.86
CA ASP A 68 2.24 -4.76 14.19
C ASP A 68 0.77 -5.21 14.20
N GLY A 69 0.21 -5.53 13.01
CA GLY A 69 -1.19 -5.94 12.82
C GLY A 69 -2.17 -4.78 12.72
N SER A 70 -1.75 -3.53 12.83
CA SER A 70 -2.60 -2.37 12.62
C SER A 70 -2.99 -2.23 11.14
N ALA A 71 -4.20 -1.72 10.86
CA ALA A 71 -4.59 -1.41 9.49
C ALA A 71 -3.73 -0.27 8.94
N ALA A 72 -3.31 -0.40 7.70
CA ALA A 72 -2.54 0.60 6.97
C ALA A 72 -3.38 1.22 5.85
N GLU A 73 -2.96 2.41 5.44
CA GLU A 73 -3.51 3.10 4.30
C GLU A 73 -3.01 2.52 2.97
N HIS A 74 -3.43 3.13 1.87
CA HIS A 74 -3.10 2.70 0.52
C HIS A 74 -1.59 2.62 0.25
N CYS A 75 -1.15 1.50 -0.35
CA CYS A 75 0.25 1.25 -0.70
C CYS A 75 0.39 0.87 -2.18
N GLY A 76 1.02 1.72 -2.98
CA GLY A 76 1.24 1.48 -4.41
C GLY A 76 2.05 0.21 -4.72
N ASN A 77 3.00 -0.19 -3.85
CA ASN A 77 3.73 -1.45 -3.99
C ASN A 77 2.79 -2.64 -3.74
N GLY A 78 1.97 -2.57 -2.70
CA GLY A 78 1.00 -3.60 -2.35
C GLY A 78 -0.01 -3.85 -3.45
N VAL A 79 -0.60 -2.78 -4.03
CA VAL A 79 -1.58 -2.94 -5.11
C VAL A 79 -0.99 -3.60 -6.35
N ARG A 80 0.29 -3.35 -6.67
CA ARG A 80 0.96 -4.04 -7.79
C ARG A 80 1.16 -5.53 -7.51
N CYS A 81 1.49 -5.90 -6.27
CA CYS A 81 1.58 -7.30 -5.86
C CYS A 81 0.20 -7.99 -5.93
N VAL A 82 -0.86 -7.34 -5.44
CA VAL A 82 -2.23 -7.88 -5.54
C VAL A 82 -2.66 -8.06 -6.98
N ALA A 83 -2.39 -7.08 -7.86
CA ALA A 83 -2.71 -7.20 -9.29
C ALA A 83 -2.00 -8.39 -9.93
N ARG A 84 -0.71 -8.57 -9.64
CA ARG A 84 0.08 -9.70 -10.15
C ARG A 84 -0.46 -11.03 -9.64
N PHE A 85 -0.70 -11.13 -8.34
CA PHE A 85 -1.27 -12.31 -7.72
C PHE A 85 -2.61 -12.70 -8.37
N LEU A 86 -3.52 -11.74 -8.52
CA LEU A 86 -4.84 -12.00 -9.12
C LEU A 86 -4.74 -12.42 -10.58
N ARG A 87 -3.83 -11.82 -11.37
CA ARG A 87 -3.62 -12.21 -12.76
C ARG A 87 -3.09 -13.64 -12.86
N ASP A 88 -2.08 -13.97 -12.08
CA ASP A 88 -1.44 -15.29 -12.12
C ASP A 88 -2.41 -16.40 -11.69
N GLU A 89 -3.26 -16.15 -10.67
CA GLU A 89 -4.29 -17.09 -10.19
C GLU A 89 -5.50 -17.20 -11.14
N CYS A 90 -5.83 -16.15 -11.90
CA CYS A 90 -6.99 -16.11 -12.78
C CYS A 90 -6.68 -16.47 -14.26
N GLY A 91 -5.51 -17.04 -14.54
CA GLY A 91 -5.15 -17.55 -15.89
C GLY A 91 -4.42 -16.57 -16.81
N GLY A 92 -3.90 -15.47 -16.29
CA GLY A 92 -2.78 -14.74 -16.89
C GLY A 92 -3.06 -13.72 -18.00
N ASP A 93 -4.23 -13.69 -18.62
CA ASP A 93 -4.44 -12.94 -19.87
C ASP A 93 -5.12 -11.56 -19.70
N ALA A 94 -5.49 -11.18 -18.49
CA ALA A 94 -6.14 -9.90 -18.26
C ALA A 94 -5.19 -8.73 -18.51
N ALA A 95 -5.50 -7.87 -19.50
CA ALA A 95 -4.73 -6.65 -19.77
C ALA A 95 -5.00 -5.55 -18.71
N THR A 96 -6.16 -5.59 -18.07
CA THR A 96 -6.58 -4.64 -17.04
C THR A 96 -7.33 -5.34 -15.92
N LEU A 97 -7.28 -4.77 -14.71
CA LEU A 97 -8.06 -5.19 -13.56
C LEU A 97 -8.65 -3.98 -12.85
N LEU A 98 -9.85 -4.14 -12.28
CA LEU A 98 -10.41 -3.24 -11.28
C LEU A 98 -10.25 -3.87 -9.91
N ILE A 99 -9.73 -3.11 -8.94
CA ILE A 99 -9.56 -3.55 -7.55
C ILE A 99 -10.23 -2.53 -6.62
N GLU A 100 -10.95 -3.01 -5.62
CA GLU A 100 -11.49 -2.17 -4.55
C GLU A 100 -10.47 -1.97 -3.44
N ILE A 101 -10.20 -0.71 -3.06
CA ILE A 101 -9.34 -0.32 -1.95
C ILE A 101 -10.09 0.74 -1.13
N ALA A 102 -10.30 0.49 0.15
CA ALA A 102 -10.98 1.42 1.06
C ALA A 102 -12.33 1.95 0.54
N GLY A 103 -13.07 1.14 -0.23
CA GLY A 103 -14.37 1.49 -0.80
C GLY A 103 -14.33 2.27 -2.12
N GLU A 104 -13.16 2.47 -2.71
CA GLU A 104 -12.96 3.10 -4.00
C GLU A 104 -12.42 2.10 -5.04
N LEU A 105 -12.69 2.34 -6.32
CA LEU A 105 -12.22 1.50 -7.43
C LEU A 105 -10.94 2.08 -8.05
N TYR A 106 -9.97 1.21 -8.24
CA TYR A 106 -8.68 1.53 -8.86
C TYR A 106 -8.48 0.73 -10.14
N ASP A 107 -8.16 1.45 -11.22
CA ASP A 107 -7.79 0.86 -12.51
C ASP A 107 -6.33 0.45 -12.52
N LEU A 108 -6.08 -0.79 -12.87
CA LEU A 108 -4.75 -1.37 -13.03
C LEU A 108 -4.59 -1.86 -14.47
N ALA A 109 -3.44 -1.63 -15.06
CA ALA A 109 -3.11 -2.14 -16.39
C ALA A 109 -1.75 -2.85 -16.37
N PHE A 110 -1.68 -3.97 -17.08
CA PHE A 110 -0.41 -4.65 -17.34
C PHE A 110 0.21 -4.07 -18.60
N THR A 111 1.50 -3.77 -18.54
CA THR A 111 2.27 -3.25 -19.65
C THR A 111 2.94 -4.39 -20.43
N ASP A 112 3.37 -4.14 -21.67
CA ASP A 112 4.00 -5.14 -22.53
C ASP A 112 5.31 -5.71 -21.95
N ASP A 113 5.97 -4.95 -21.06
CA ASP A 113 7.16 -5.37 -20.32
C ASP A 113 6.81 -5.98 -18.94
N ASP A 114 5.57 -6.44 -18.78
CA ASP A 114 5.08 -7.19 -17.63
C ASP A 114 5.07 -6.40 -16.30
N ARG A 115 5.07 -5.07 -16.37
CA ARG A 115 4.88 -4.20 -15.19
C ARG A 115 3.40 -3.89 -14.97
N VAL A 116 3.08 -3.46 -13.76
CA VAL A 116 1.72 -3.02 -13.38
C VAL A 116 1.70 -1.50 -13.30
N ARG A 117 0.88 -0.87 -14.14
CA ARG A 117 0.55 0.54 -14.06
C ARG A 117 -0.71 0.72 -13.21
N VAL A 118 -0.63 1.55 -12.19
CA VAL A 118 -1.71 1.85 -11.26
C VAL A 118 -2.19 3.28 -11.47
N ASN A 119 -3.50 3.48 -11.64
CA ASN A 119 -4.08 4.81 -11.57
C ASN A 119 -4.28 5.18 -10.08
N MET A 120 -3.37 5.99 -9.55
CA MET A 120 -3.37 6.42 -8.13
C MET A 120 -4.33 7.58 -7.85
N GLY A 121 -5.14 8.00 -8.83
CA GLY A 121 -6.02 9.14 -8.68
C GLY A 121 -5.29 10.49 -8.76
N ARG A 122 -5.90 11.53 -8.18
CA ARG A 122 -5.35 12.89 -8.17
C ARG A 122 -4.62 13.18 -6.86
N PRO A 123 -3.45 13.82 -6.92
CA PRO A 123 -2.77 14.24 -5.70
C PRO A 123 -3.58 15.32 -4.98
N VAL A 124 -3.54 15.27 -3.65
CA VAL A 124 -4.17 16.25 -2.76
C VAL A 124 -3.09 17.08 -2.08
N PHE A 125 -3.19 18.40 -2.21
CA PHE A 125 -2.22 19.36 -1.65
C PHE A 125 -2.81 20.25 -0.55
N GLU A 126 -4.13 20.15 -0.26
CA GLU A 126 -4.76 20.92 0.81
C GLU A 126 -4.29 20.41 2.19
N PRO A 127 -3.69 21.28 3.03
CA PRO A 127 -3.18 20.88 4.34
C PRO A 127 -4.21 20.18 5.24
N ALA A 128 -5.46 20.65 5.23
CA ALA A 128 -6.55 20.08 6.01
C ALA A 128 -6.90 18.62 5.61
N ARG A 129 -6.50 18.18 4.43
CA ARG A 129 -6.70 16.81 3.91
C ARG A 129 -5.42 15.96 3.95
N ILE A 130 -4.35 16.54 4.45
CA ILE A 130 -3.08 15.89 4.78
C ILE A 130 -2.89 16.14 6.28
N PRO A 131 -2.36 15.24 7.10
CA PRO A 131 -2.12 15.53 8.52
C PRO A 131 -0.94 16.50 8.70
N LEU A 132 -1.10 17.73 8.20
CA LEU A 132 -0.14 18.82 8.20
C LEU A 132 -0.72 20.02 8.96
N ALA A 133 -0.03 20.46 9.98
CA ALA A 133 -0.39 21.61 10.79
C ALA A 133 -0.07 22.95 10.06
N ALA A 134 -0.68 23.18 8.90
CA ALA A 134 -0.59 24.42 8.14
C ALA A 134 -1.99 24.92 7.78
N THR A 135 -2.19 26.24 7.82
CA THR A 135 -3.48 26.87 7.53
C THR A 135 -3.66 27.18 6.04
N THR A 136 -2.57 27.22 5.28
CA THR A 136 -2.58 27.63 3.86
C THR A 136 -1.75 26.63 3.04
N ALA A 137 -2.28 26.25 1.87
CA ALA A 137 -1.55 25.43 0.93
C ALA A 137 -0.34 26.19 0.37
N ALA A 138 0.82 25.56 0.37
CA ALA A 138 2.07 26.08 -0.16
C ALA A 138 2.82 25.00 -0.94
N ALA A 139 3.67 25.42 -1.87
CA ALA A 139 4.54 24.48 -2.59
C ALA A 139 5.67 23.92 -1.71
N ARG A 140 5.97 24.63 -0.61
CA ARG A 140 7.06 24.30 0.32
C ARG A 140 6.66 24.71 1.73
N TYR A 141 7.01 23.87 2.67
CA TYR A 141 6.86 24.08 4.11
C TYR A 141 8.22 23.96 4.78
N THR A 142 8.40 24.59 5.93
CA THR A 142 9.63 24.50 6.72
C THR A 142 9.30 23.87 8.07
N LEU A 143 10.08 22.90 8.48
CA LEU A 143 10.02 22.27 9.79
C LEU A 143 11.36 22.46 10.49
N THR A 144 11.33 22.96 11.70
CA THR A 144 12.52 23.09 12.54
C THR A 144 12.67 21.86 13.43
N ILE A 145 13.77 21.12 13.26
CA ILE A 145 14.11 19.95 14.08
C ILE A 145 15.49 20.23 14.71
N ASP A 146 15.57 20.16 16.03
CA ASP A 146 16.80 20.39 16.80
C ASP A 146 17.49 21.73 16.46
N GLY A 147 16.69 22.77 16.13
CA GLY A 147 17.20 24.11 15.80
C GLY A 147 17.68 24.26 14.35
N GLN A 148 17.51 23.25 13.51
CA GLN A 148 17.81 23.30 12.08
C GLN A 148 16.52 23.28 11.27
N ASP A 149 16.44 24.13 10.24
CA ASP A 149 15.30 24.24 9.33
C ASP A 149 15.42 23.30 8.15
N TYR A 150 14.35 22.57 7.87
CA TYR A 150 14.22 21.66 6.75
C TYR A 150 13.03 22.04 5.89
N ASP A 151 13.28 22.20 4.59
CA ASP A 151 12.24 22.49 3.62
C ASP A 151 11.73 21.21 2.97
N PHE A 152 10.41 21.08 2.88
CA PHE A 152 9.75 19.89 2.29
C PHE A 152 8.45 20.26 1.58
N GLY A 153 8.05 19.43 0.61
CA GLY A 153 6.71 19.44 0.03
C GLY A 153 5.81 18.43 0.71
N CYS A 154 4.51 18.69 0.74
CA CYS A 154 3.51 17.73 1.22
C CYS A 154 2.51 17.38 0.13
N VAL A 155 2.13 16.11 0.06
CA VAL A 155 1.12 15.59 -0.85
C VAL A 155 0.47 14.34 -0.26
N SER A 156 -0.82 14.16 -0.50
CA SER A 156 -1.48 12.87 -0.28
C SER A 156 -1.80 12.21 -1.62
N MET A 157 -1.45 10.93 -1.73
CA MET A 157 -1.79 10.02 -2.83
C MET A 157 -2.69 8.88 -2.32
N GLY A 158 -3.58 9.16 -1.36
CA GLY A 158 -4.32 8.18 -0.58
C GLY A 158 -3.67 7.90 0.78
N ASN A 159 -2.39 8.22 0.93
CA ASN A 159 -1.63 8.31 2.17
C ASN A 159 -0.74 9.57 2.14
N PRO A 160 -0.41 10.17 3.30
CA PRO A 160 0.37 11.40 3.35
C PRO A 160 1.86 11.15 3.08
N HIS A 161 2.46 12.10 2.35
CA HIS A 161 3.90 12.10 2.07
C HIS A 161 4.50 13.46 2.37
N ALA A 162 5.62 13.46 3.09
CA ALA A 162 6.54 14.59 3.16
C ALA A 162 7.73 14.30 2.23
N VAL A 163 7.98 15.19 1.29
CA VAL A 163 9.01 15.01 0.24
C VAL A 163 10.09 16.07 0.42
N MET A 164 11.30 15.64 0.70
CA MET A 164 12.48 16.48 0.83
C MET A 164 13.46 16.18 -0.29
N LEU A 165 14.03 17.23 -0.90
CA LEU A 165 15.13 17.09 -1.83
C LEU A 165 16.44 17.19 -1.06
N VAL A 166 17.24 16.16 -1.13
CA VAL A 166 18.54 16.04 -0.43
C VAL A 166 19.63 15.62 -1.43
N ASP A 167 20.85 16.02 -1.17
CA ASP A 167 21.99 15.62 -2.00
C ASP A 167 22.39 14.16 -1.72
N ASP A 168 22.18 13.70 -0.49
CA ASP A 168 22.50 12.34 -0.03
C ASP A 168 21.40 11.84 0.91
N VAL A 169 20.75 10.73 0.53
CA VAL A 169 19.65 10.12 1.29
C VAL A 169 20.15 9.58 2.66
N GLU A 170 21.38 9.09 2.73
CA GLU A 170 21.97 8.55 3.97
C GLU A 170 22.25 9.65 5.02
N GLN A 171 22.24 10.90 4.59
CA GLN A 171 22.43 12.07 5.46
C GLN A 171 21.14 12.87 5.69
N ALA A 172 20.00 12.35 5.22
CA ALA A 172 18.72 12.98 5.47
C ALA A 172 18.35 12.93 6.97
N PRO A 173 17.63 13.95 7.50
CA PRO A 173 17.26 14.02 8.92
C PRO A 173 16.26 12.95 9.33
#